data_19a7b81944f214dc4014424e8f0c4f67
#
_entry.id   19a7b81944f214dc4014424e8f0c4f67
#
_cell.length_a   1.000
_cell.length_b   1.000
_cell.length_c   1.000
_cell.angle_alpha   90.00
_cell.angle_beta   90.00
_cell.angle_gamma   90.00
#
_symmetry.space_group_name_H-M   'P 1'
#
loop_
_entity.id
_entity.type
_entity.pdbx_description
1 polymer ?
#
loop_
_entity_poly.entity_id
_entity_poly.type
_entity_poly.pdbx_seq_one_letter_code
_entity_poly.pdbx_strand_id
1 'polypeptide(L)'
;MDVNTLLKLNVNEHTEKKGNLTYLSWAWAWAEALKADSSASFKVEMFGVVGDRCYIDINGTAMVFVTVTIFGKPMTCQLPVMDHRNKAITNPDAFAVNTAIMRCMTKALSLHGLGLYIYSGDDLPEQDTSLIDKITNAIRDLHDKGDLAGMYGEWESIADNEVRLAVWAALKPDSKVRSAIKAYKEKLEPTIERS
;
A
#
# COMPACT_ATOMS: atom_id res chain seq x y z
N MET A 1 -28.03 0.83 14.59
CA MET A 1 -27.25 1.04 13.35
C MET A 1 -26.57 -0.25 13.01
N ASP A 2 -26.36 -0.52 11.74
CA ASP A 2 -25.90 -1.81 11.22
C ASP A 2 -24.45 -1.65 10.71
N VAL A 3 -23.67 -2.73 10.71
CA VAL A 3 -22.32 -2.84 10.10
C VAL A 3 -22.28 -2.27 8.67
N ASN A 4 -23.38 -2.38 7.93
CA ASN A 4 -23.57 -1.76 6.62
C ASN A 4 -23.35 -0.23 6.59
N THR A 5 -23.51 0.46 7.71
CA THR A 5 -23.27 1.91 7.78
C THR A 5 -21.79 2.23 7.63
N LEU A 6 -20.90 1.48 8.32
CA LEU A 6 -19.46 1.68 8.24
C LEU A 6 -18.89 1.27 6.87
N LEU A 7 -19.42 0.19 6.28
CA LEU A 7 -19.01 -0.28 4.94
C LEU A 7 -19.29 0.73 3.82
N LYS A 8 -20.30 1.58 3.96
CA LYS A 8 -20.72 2.56 2.95
C LYS A 8 -19.97 3.89 3.05
N LEU A 9 -19.21 4.11 4.13
CA LEU A 9 -18.50 5.37 4.30
C LEU A 9 -17.35 5.47 3.31
N ASN A 10 -17.31 6.59 2.56
CA ASN A 10 -16.17 6.93 1.74
C ASN A 10 -15.09 7.59 2.60
N VAL A 11 -13.95 6.93 2.73
CA VAL A 11 -12.85 7.41 3.57
C VAL A 11 -11.73 8.12 2.77
N ASN A 12 -11.88 8.25 1.45
CA ASN A 12 -10.80 8.68 0.55
C ASN A 12 -10.25 10.08 0.90
N GLU A 13 -11.12 11.02 1.29
CA GLU A 13 -10.72 12.40 1.66
C GLU A 13 -9.96 12.46 2.99
N HIS A 14 -9.98 11.38 3.78
CA HIS A 14 -9.33 11.28 5.09
C HIS A 14 -8.12 10.35 5.06
N THR A 15 -7.63 10.03 3.87
CA THR A 15 -6.47 9.17 3.66
C THR A 15 -5.27 9.97 3.15
N GLU A 16 -4.08 9.55 3.57
CA GLU A 16 -2.80 10.03 3.07
C GLU A 16 -2.05 8.88 2.41
N LYS A 17 -1.44 9.15 1.26
CA LYS A 17 -0.53 8.19 0.62
C LYS A 17 0.91 8.45 1.08
N LYS A 18 1.57 7.40 1.57
CA LYS A 18 3.01 7.40 1.88
C LYS A 18 3.65 6.22 1.16
N GLY A 19 4.31 6.51 0.03
CA GLY A 19 4.75 5.46 -0.89
C GLY A 19 3.55 4.72 -1.50
N ASN A 20 3.57 3.40 -1.45
CA ASN A 20 2.49 2.55 -1.95
C ASN A 20 1.36 2.31 -0.92
N LEU A 21 1.50 2.85 0.29
CA LEU A 21 0.54 2.64 1.37
C LEU A 21 -0.47 3.76 1.48
N THR A 22 -1.69 3.40 1.80
CA THR A 22 -2.77 4.33 2.12
C THR A 22 -3.00 4.33 3.62
N TYR A 23 -2.82 5.50 4.25
CA TYR A 23 -3.04 5.69 5.68
C TYR A 23 -4.36 6.40 5.90
N LEU A 24 -5.26 5.78 6.66
CA LEU A 24 -6.47 6.44 7.12
C LEU A 24 -6.17 7.20 8.42
N SER A 25 -6.65 8.44 8.54
CA SER A 25 -6.56 9.22 9.77
C SER A 25 -7.23 8.47 10.92
N TRP A 26 -6.45 8.06 11.93
CA TRP A 26 -6.98 7.32 13.08
C TRP A 26 -8.01 8.13 13.88
N ALA A 27 -7.80 9.45 14.01
CA ALA A 27 -8.69 10.33 14.76
C ALA A 27 -10.06 10.45 14.07
N TRP A 28 -10.05 10.62 12.75
CA TRP A 28 -11.28 10.64 11.98
C TRP A 28 -11.99 9.28 12.02
N ALA A 29 -11.26 8.19 11.79
CA ALA A 29 -11.80 6.84 11.82
C ALA A 29 -12.45 6.50 13.17
N TRP A 30 -11.83 6.92 14.27
CA TRP A 30 -12.37 6.74 15.61
C TRP A 30 -13.64 7.59 15.83
N ALA A 31 -13.65 8.84 15.35
CA ALA A 31 -14.85 9.67 15.42
C ALA A 31 -16.04 9.05 14.66
N GLU A 32 -15.82 8.47 13.49
CA GLU A 32 -16.88 7.77 12.74
C GLU A 32 -17.37 6.51 13.47
N ALA A 33 -16.46 5.77 14.13
CA ALA A 33 -16.84 4.63 14.96
C ALA A 33 -17.76 5.06 16.12
N LEU A 34 -17.43 6.15 16.82
CA LEU A 34 -18.24 6.71 17.91
C LEU A 34 -19.59 7.27 17.44
N LYS A 35 -19.66 7.81 16.21
CA LYS A 35 -20.94 8.23 15.60
C LYS A 35 -21.83 7.02 15.30
N ALA A 36 -21.26 5.92 14.85
CA ALA A 36 -21.99 4.70 14.55
C ALA A 36 -22.44 3.98 15.84
N ASP A 37 -21.57 3.94 16.84
CA ASP A 37 -21.83 3.32 18.15
C ASP A 37 -21.12 4.12 19.24
N SER A 38 -21.90 4.87 20.05
CA SER A 38 -21.36 5.69 21.15
C SER A 38 -20.72 4.85 22.27
N SER A 39 -20.99 3.55 22.30
CA SER A 39 -20.37 2.59 23.24
C SER A 39 -19.09 1.95 22.68
N ALA A 40 -18.66 2.33 21.45
CA ALA A 40 -17.44 1.81 20.85
C ALA A 40 -16.26 2.02 21.79
N SER A 41 -15.41 1.01 21.88
CA SER A 41 -14.23 1.03 22.73
C SER A 41 -13.06 0.33 22.05
N PHE A 42 -11.85 0.66 22.46
CA PHE A 42 -10.68 -0.11 22.04
C PHE A 42 -9.80 -0.45 23.26
N LYS A 43 -9.05 -1.50 23.12
CA LYS A 43 -8.11 -2.00 24.11
C LYS A 43 -6.80 -2.35 23.40
N VAL A 44 -5.69 -1.84 23.91
CA VAL A 44 -4.35 -2.35 23.57
C VAL A 44 -4.11 -3.60 24.40
N GLU A 45 -3.78 -4.70 23.73
CA GLU A 45 -3.50 -5.94 24.45
C GLU A 45 -2.16 -5.85 25.17
N MET A 46 -2.15 -6.29 26.43
CA MET A 46 -0.98 -6.23 27.30
C MET A 46 -0.42 -7.63 27.52
N PHE A 47 0.90 -7.73 27.54
CA PHE A 47 1.66 -8.98 27.63
C PHE A 47 2.64 -8.92 28.82
N GLY A 48 3.30 -10.04 29.07
CA GLY A 48 4.21 -10.20 30.20
C GLY A 48 3.51 -10.73 31.46
N VAL A 49 4.31 -11.14 32.44
CA VAL A 49 3.81 -11.77 33.69
C VAL A 49 2.90 -10.83 34.47
N VAL A 50 3.17 -9.53 34.43
CA VAL A 50 2.39 -8.48 35.11
C VAL A 50 1.59 -7.60 34.13
N GLY A 51 1.54 -7.94 32.83
CA GLY A 51 0.83 -7.15 31.84
C GLY A 51 1.46 -5.76 31.59
N ASP A 52 2.78 -5.67 31.66
CA ASP A 52 3.56 -4.43 31.58
C ASP A 52 4.02 -4.07 30.16
N ARG A 53 3.77 -4.93 29.17
CA ARG A 53 4.21 -4.75 27.77
C ARG A 53 3.02 -4.65 26.83
N CYS A 54 3.00 -3.62 26.01
CA CYS A 54 1.99 -3.42 24.98
C CYS A 54 2.36 -4.06 23.62
N TYR A 55 3.35 -4.95 23.60
CA TYR A 55 3.79 -5.68 22.40
C TYR A 55 4.41 -7.03 22.78
N ILE A 56 4.47 -7.93 21.79
CA ILE A 56 5.25 -9.17 21.86
C ILE A 56 6.58 -8.94 21.15
N ASP A 57 7.70 -9.32 21.80
CA ASP A 57 9.02 -9.37 21.15
C ASP A 57 9.11 -10.62 20.26
N ILE A 58 9.59 -10.43 19.04
CA ILE A 58 9.86 -11.50 18.08
C ILE A 58 11.25 -11.25 17.49
N ASN A 59 12.26 -11.90 18.07
CA ASN A 59 13.65 -11.81 17.61
C ASN A 59 14.18 -10.37 17.49
N GLY A 60 13.91 -9.54 18.49
CA GLY A 60 14.31 -8.14 18.54
C GLY A 60 13.44 -7.20 17.70
N THR A 61 12.37 -7.69 17.10
CA THR A 61 11.30 -6.89 16.51
C THR A 61 10.06 -6.96 17.40
N ALA A 62 9.06 -6.11 17.16
CA ALA A 62 7.86 -6.07 18.01
C ALA A 62 6.58 -6.19 17.19
N MET A 63 5.57 -6.84 17.78
CA MET A 63 4.22 -6.93 17.24
C MET A 63 3.21 -6.43 18.26
N VAL A 64 2.36 -5.48 17.88
CA VAL A 64 1.29 -4.94 18.69
C VAL A 64 -0.05 -5.58 18.35
N PHE A 65 -0.97 -5.59 19.30
CA PHE A 65 -2.33 -6.11 19.15
C PHE A 65 -3.32 -5.12 19.71
N VAL A 66 -4.38 -4.84 18.96
CA VAL A 66 -5.45 -3.95 19.39
C VAL A 66 -6.79 -4.61 19.11
N THR A 67 -7.64 -4.62 20.13
CA THR A 67 -9.03 -5.04 20.01
C THR A 67 -9.92 -3.81 19.96
N VAL A 68 -10.75 -3.72 18.92
CA VAL A 68 -11.82 -2.71 18.81
C VAL A 68 -13.16 -3.40 18.98
N THR A 69 -14.03 -2.83 19.80
CA THR A 69 -15.40 -3.33 20.02
C THR A 69 -16.39 -2.31 19.49
N ILE A 70 -17.23 -2.70 18.53
CA ILE A 70 -18.34 -1.90 17.99
C ILE A 70 -19.59 -2.78 17.96
N PHE A 71 -20.71 -2.25 18.37
CA PHE A 71 -21.99 -2.99 18.51
C PHE A 71 -21.85 -4.25 19.38
N GLY A 72 -21.02 -4.18 20.42
CA GLY A 72 -20.74 -5.30 21.30
C GLY A 72 -19.88 -6.42 20.70
N LYS A 73 -19.43 -6.28 19.44
CA LYS A 73 -18.59 -7.27 18.76
C LYS A 73 -17.12 -6.87 18.86
N PRO A 74 -16.26 -7.63 19.58
CA PRO A 74 -14.83 -7.37 19.59
C PRO A 74 -14.16 -7.95 18.34
N MET A 75 -13.24 -7.18 17.74
CA MET A 75 -12.37 -7.60 16.63
C MET A 75 -10.94 -7.23 16.97
N THR A 76 -10.05 -8.20 16.99
CA THR A 76 -8.62 -8.01 17.29
C THR A 76 -7.82 -8.01 16.01
N CYS A 77 -6.97 -7.01 15.87
CA CYS A 77 -5.97 -6.92 14.81
C CYS A 77 -4.57 -6.95 15.40
N GLN A 78 -3.61 -7.39 14.60
CA GLN A 78 -2.19 -7.38 14.92
C GLN A 78 -1.41 -6.64 13.85
N LEU A 79 -0.31 -5.99 14.25
CA LEU A 79 0.54 -5.25 13.33
C LEU A 79 2.00 -5.29 13.82
N PRO A 80 2.98 -5.62 12.97
CA PRO A 80 4.37 -5.46 13.33
C PRO A 80 4.72 -3.98 13.46
N VAL A 81 5.64 -3.66 14.35
CA VAL A 81 6.25 -2.32 14.40
C VAL A 81 7.19 -2.19 13.20
N MET A 82 6.83 -1.32 12.25
CA MET A 82 7.49 -1.23 10.96
C MET A 82 7.72 0.21 10.51
N ASP A 83 8.69 0.41 9.63
CA ASP A 83 8.97 1.68 8.98
C ASP A 83 7.97 2.00 7.84
N HIS A 84 8.23 3.10 7.13
CA HIS A 84 7.41 3.55 5.99
C HIS A 84 7.51 2.64 4.74
N ARG A 85 8.43 1.66 4.75
CA ARG A 85 8.60 0.66 3.69
C ARG A 85 8.03 -0.70 4.08
N ASN A 86 7.25 -0.77 5.16
CA ASN A 86 6.72 -2.00 5.77
C ASN A 86 7.80 -2.99 6.25
N LYS A 87 9.02 -2.52 6.48
CA LYS A 87 10.08 -3.33 7.03
C LYS A 87 10.03 -3.27 8.56
N ALA A 88 10.05 -4.42 9.23
CA ALA A 88 10.08 -4.49 10.69
C ALA A 88 11.29 -3.74 11.26
N ILE A 89 11.06 -2.94 12.30
CA ILE A 89 12.08 -2.17 13.00
C ILE A 89 12.67 -3.04 14.10
N THR A 90 14.00 -3.17 14.09
CA THR A 90 14.74 -3.85 15.16
C THR A 90 14.87 -2.91 16.37
N ASN A 91 14.57 -3.40 17.56
CA ASN A 91 14.59 -2.64 18.83
C ASN A 91 13.81 -1.32 18.71
N PRO A 92 12.49 -1.38 18.37
CA PRO A 92 11.71 -0.18 18.17
C PRO A 92 11.61 0.65 19.45
N ASP A 93 11.68 1.96 19.32
CA ASP A 93 11.45 2.88 20.42
C ASP A 93 9.95 3.06 20.73
N ALA A 94 9.65 3.78 21.80
CA ALA A 94 8.28 4.02 22.24
C ALA A 94 7.44 4.78 21.20
N PHE A 95 8.06 5.65 20.39
CA PHE A 95 7.37 6.39 19.32
C PHE A 95 6.93 5.44 18.19
N ALA A 96 7.81 4.56 17.75
CA ALA A 96 7.51 3.55 16.73
C ALA A 96 6.42 2.59 17.22
N VAL A 97 6.48 2.14 18.48
CA VAL A 97 5.48 1.28 19.10
C VAL A 97 4.12 1.99 19.16
N ASN A 98 4.06 3.23 19.64
CA ASN A 98 2.82 4.00 19.69
C ASN A 98 2.21 4.22 18.28
N THR A 99 3.05 4.53 17.30
CA THR A 99 2.62 4.66 15.89
C THR A 99 1.99 3.36 15.37
N ALA A 100 2.62 2.23 15.66
CA ALA A 100 2.10 0.91 15.28
C ALA A 100 0.76 0.60 15.98
N ILE A 101 0.61 0.97 17.27
CA ILE A 101 -0.66 0.81 18.00
C ILE A 101 -1.80 1.59 17.31
N MET A 102 -1.57 2.86 16.93
CA MET A 102 -2.61 3.67 16.27
C MET A 102 -2.96 3.13 14.88
N ARG A 103 -1.97 2.66 14.12
CA ARG A 103 -2.19 1.98 12.82
C ARG A 103 -2.95 0.67 13.00
N CYS A 104 -2.59 -0.12 14.03
CA CYS A 104 -3.26 -1.38 14.36
C CYS A 104 -4.74 -1.14 14.75
N MET A 105 -5.03 -0.09 15.52
CA MET A 105 -6.39 0.31 15.86
C MET A 105 -7.20 0.64 14.61
N THR A 106 -6.63 1.43 13.68
CA THR A 106 -7.30 1.77 12.41
C THR A 106 -7.56 0.52 11.57
N LYS A 107 -6.61 -0.43 11.53
CA LYS A 107 -6.79 -1.71 10.86
C LYS A 107 -7.86 -2.57 11.54
N ALA A 108 -7.96 -2.55 12.88
CA ALA A 108 -9.04 -3.22 13.61
C ALA A 108 -10.41 -2.60 13.33
N LEU A 109 -10.51 -1.27 13.14
CA LEU A 109 -11.72 -0.59 12.70
C LEU A 109 -12.18 -1.05 11.30
N SER A 110 -11.24 -1.34 10.40
CA SER A 110 -11.58 -1.83 9.07
C SER A 110 -12.23 -3.22 9.10
N LEU A 111 -11.91 -4.05 10.09
CA LEU A 111 -12.59 -5.34 10.28
C LEU A 111 -14.08 -5.19 10.63
N HIS A 112 -14.49 -4.02 11.12
CA HIS A 112 -15.89 -3.63 11.30
C HIS A 112 -16.50 -2.98 10.05
N GLY A 113 -15.74 -2.86 8.95
CA GLY A 113 -16.20 -2.34 7.66
C GLY A 113 -15.70 -0.94 7.33
N LEU A 114 -15.19 -0.15 8.28
CA LEU A 114 -14.77 1.22 8.04
C LEU A 114 -13.51 1.27 7.15
N GLY A 115 -13.68 1.71 5.91
CA GLY A 115 -12.58 1.84 4.96
C GLY A 115 -11.89 0.52 4.60
N LEU A 116 -12.57 -0.61 4.73
CA LEU A 116 -12.01 -1.94 4.45
C LEU A 116 -11.34 -2.03 3.07
N TYR A 117 -11.88 -1.32 2.09
CA TYR A 117 -11.38 -1.34 0.71
C TYR A 117 -9.99 -0.71 0.53
N ILE A 118 -9.53 0.16 1.45
CA ILE A 118 -8.19 0.75 1.35
C ILE A 118 -7.07 -0.26 1.66
N TYR A 119 -7.40 -1.33 2.38
CA TYR A 119 -6.48 -2.42 2.71
C TYR A 119 -6.48 -3.54 1.67
N SER A 120 -7.28 -3.41 0.61
CA SER A 120 -7.27 -4.35 -0.52
C SER A 120 -5.93 -4.24 -1.24
N GLY A 121 -5.08 -5.25 -1.07
CA GLY A 121 -3.73 -5.29 -1.62
C GLY A 121 -2.60 -5.10 -0.61
N ASP A 122 -2.88 -4.74 0.64
CA ASP A 122 -1.86 -4.59 1.70
C ASP A 122 -1.08 -5.89 1.99
N ASP A 123 -1.71 -7.04 1.75
CA ASP A 123 -1.10 -8.36 1.96
C ASP A 123 -0.44 -8.93 0.68
N LEU A 124 -0.45 -8.17 -0.42
CA LEU A 124 0.32 -8.55 -1.60
C LEU A 124 1.82 -8.40 -1.26
N PRO A 125 2.66 -9.39 -1.58
CA PRO A 125 4.10 -9.25 -1.47
C PRO A 125 4.51 -7.96 -2.17
N GLU A 126 5.45 -7.19 -1.59
CA GLU A 126 6.08 -6.10 -2.33
C GLU A 126 6.52 -6.69 -3.68
N GLN A 127 5.91 -6.22 -4.75
CA GLN A 127 6.44 -6.53 -6.07
C GLN A 127 7.89 -6.07 -6.03
N ASP A 128 8.83 -6.98 -6.29
CA ASP A 128 10.22 -6.62 -6.45
C ASP A 128 10.31 -5.64 -7.62
N THR A 129 10.17 -4.35 -7.30
CA THR A 129 10.21 -3.27 -8.29
C THR A 129 11.60 -3.10 -8.87
N SER A 130 12.62 -3.78 -8.32
CA SER A 130 14.00 -3.65 -8.75
C SER A 130 14.18 -3.97 -10.23
N LEU A 131 13.47 -4.97 -10.75
CA LEU A 131 13.46 -5.32 -12.16
C LEU A 131 12.74 -4.25 -13.00
N ILE A 132 11.56 -3.80 -12.53
CA ILE A 132 10.77 -2.75 -13.19
C ILE A 132 11.55 -1.45 -13.26
N ASP A 133 12.18 -1.04 -12.15
CA ASP A 133 13.01 0.16 -12.07
C ASP A 133 14.23 0.06 -12.99
N LYS A 134 14.89 -1.10 -13.02
CA LYS A 134 16.04 -1.35 -13.89
C LYS A 134 15.69 -1.22 -15.37
N ILE A 135 14.62 -1.87 -15.81
CA ILE A 135 14.15 -1.80 -17.19
C ILE A 135 13.68 -0.38 -17.52
N THR A 136 12.91 0.24 -16.64
CA THR A 136 12.40 1.61 -16.83
C THR A 136 13.54 2.62 -17.01
N ASN A 137 14.59 2.52 -16.17
CA ASN A 137 15.76 3.38 -16.26
C ASN A 137 16.58 3.10 -17.52
N ALA A 138 16.75 1.84 -17.93
CA ALA A 138 17.42 1.50 -19.19
C ALA A 138 16.71 2.11 -20.40
N ILE A 139 15.38 2.05 -20.43
CA ILE A 139 14.56 2.66 -21.49
C ILE A 139 14.73 4.19 -21.51
N ARG A 140 14.74 4.86 -20.34
CA ARG A 140 14.97 6.30 -20.23
C ARG A 140 16.36 6.70 -20.74
N ASP A 141 17.38 5.99 -20.29
CA ASP A 141 18.76 6.24 -20.67
C ASP A 141 18.98 6.13 -22.19
N LEU A 142 18.38 5.13 -22.83
CA LEU A 142 18.45 4.93 -24.27
C LEU A 142 17.70 6.05 -25.03
N HIS A 143 16.54 6.46 -24.55
CA HIS A 143 15.80 7.58 -25.09
C HIS A 143 16.61 8.88 -25.00
N ASP A 144 17.22 9.18 -23.86
CA ASP A 144 17.98 10.42 -23.62
C ASP A 144 19.28 10.47 -24.45
N LYS A 145 19.85 9.29 -24.80
CA LYS A 145 20.96 9.15 -25.74
C LYS A 145 20.53 9.25 -27.20
N GLY A 146 19.23 9.32 -27.48
CA GLY A 146 18.69 9.33 -28.84
C GLY A 146 18.69 7.96 -29.54
N ASP A 147 19.01 6.88 -28.81
CA ASP A 147 18.96 5.52 -29.36
C ASP A 147 17.53 4.96 -29.27
N LEU A 148 16.71 5.38 -30.22
CA LEU A 148 15.32 4.98 -30.31
C LEU A 148 15.15 3.49 -30.66
N ALA A 149 16.10 2.92 -31.42
CA ALA A 149 16.08 1.51 -31.78
C ALA A 149 16.39 0.61 -30.57
N GLY A 150 17.43 0.94 -29.81
CA GLY A 150 17.76 0.27 -28.56
C GLY A 150 16.65 0.39 -27.52
N MET A 151 16.08 1.59 -27.35
CA MET A 151 14.93 1.85 -26.47
C MET A 151 13.73 0.95 -26.79
N TYR A 152 13.37 0.85 -28.07
CA TYR A 152 12.26 0.00 -28.49
C TYR A 152 12.59 -1.49 -28.37
N GLY A 153 13.83 -1.88 -28.64
CA GLY A 153 14.32 -3.24 -28.42
C GLY A 153 14.21 -3.68 -26.96
N GLU A 154 14.62 -2.81 -26.03
CA GLU A 154 14.48 -3.06 -24.59
C GLU A 154 13.00 -3.22 -24.18
N TRP A 155 12.11 -2.36 -24.70
CA TRP A 155 10.68 -2.47 -24.50
C TRP A 155 10.08 -3.79 -25.04
N GLU A 156 10.44 -4.19 -26.26
CA GLU A 156 9.93 -5.43 -26.88
C GLU A 156 10.47 -6.69 -26.21
N SER A 157 11.67 -6.63 -25.61
CA SER A 157 12.28 -7.76 -24.92
C SER A 157 11.52 -8.19 -23.65
N ILE A 158 10.60 -7.35 -23.15
CA ILE A 158 9.80 -7.67 -21.97
C ILE A 158 8.78 -8.74 -22.33
N ALA A 159 9.11 -10.00 -22.03
CA ALA A 159 8.25 -11.15 -22.34
C ALA A 159 7.02 -11.24 -21.43
N ASP A 160 7.16 -10.88 -20.15
CA ASP A 160 6.10 -10.94 -19.16
C ASP A 160 5.15 -9.74 -19.30
N ASN A 161 3.86 -10.01 -19.49
CA ASN A 161 2.85 -8.99 -19.71
C ASN A 161 2.57 -8.13 -18.45
N GLU A 162 2.69 -8.69 -17.25
CA GLU A 162 2.51 -7.95 -15.99
C GLU A 162 3.68 -7.00 -15.78
N VAL A 163 4.93 -7.46 -16.03
CA VAL A 163 6.14 -6.61 -16.00
C VAL A 163 6.03 -5.50 -17.05
N ARG A 164 5.57 -5.82 -18.27
CA ARG A 164 5.38 -4.84 -19.35
C ARG A 164 4.37 -3.76 -18.97
N LEU A 165 3.24 -4.12 -18.36
CA LEU A 165 2.24 -3.17 -17.85
C LEU A 165 2.79 -2.31 -16.71
N ALA A 166 3.57 -2.88 -15.81
CA ALA A 166 4.17 -2.17 -14.70
C ALA A 166 5.23 -1.16 -15.18
N VAL A 167 6.11 -1.54 -16.11
CA VAL A 167 7.08 -0.63 -16.76
C VAL A 167 6.34 0.48 -17.51
N TRP A 168 5.26 0.16 -18.25
CA TRP A 168 4.44 1.17 -18.91
C TRP A 168 3.82 2.16 -17.93
N ALA A 169 3.36 1.70 -16.78
CA ALA A 169 2.84 2.56 -15.71
C ALA A 169 3.94 3.44 -15.11
N ALA A 170 5.14 2.89 -14.85
CA ALA A 170 6.30 3.60 -14.32
C ALA A 170 6.81 4.71 -15.27
N LEU A 171 6.62 4.54 -16.59
CA LEU A 171 6.91 5.56 -17.61
C LEU A 171 5.81 6.64 -17.75
N LYS A 172 4.73 6.60 -16.94
CA LYS A 172 3.63 7.58 -17.04
C LYS A 172 4.07 9.03 -16.84
N PRO A 173 5.03 9.38 -15.96
CA PRO A 173 5.55 10.73 -15.83
C PRO A 173 6.30 11.21 -17.10
N ASP A 174 6.88 10.27 -17.86
CA ASP A 174 7.72 10.54 -19.01
C ASP A 174 6.94 10.39 -20.33
N SER A 175 6.02 11.32 -20.58
CA SER A 175 5.14 11.27 -21.75
C SER A 175 5.91 11.21 -23.09
N LYS A 176 7.10 11.83 -23.17
CA LYS A 176 7.97 11.82 -24.35
C LYS A 176 8.48 10.42 -24.67
N VAL A 177 8.94 9.69 -23.66
CA VAL A 177 9.42 8.30 -23.79
C VAL A 177 8.29 7.38 -24.28
N ARG A 178 7.11 7.48 -23.66
CA ARG A 178 5.94 6.70 -24.08
C ARG A 178 5.50 7.02 -25.52
N SER A 179 5.56 8.28 -25.91
CA SER A 179 5.25 8.71 -27.27
C SER A 179 6.29 8.17 -28.27
N ALA A 180 7.59 8.19 -27.91
CA ALA A 180 8.65 7.65 -28.74
C ALA A 180 8.51 6.13 -28.96
N ILE A 181 8.14 5.35 -27.90
CA ILE A 181 7.88 3.92 -28.04
C ILE A 181 6.74 3.66 -29.03
N LYS A 182 5.63 4.40 -28.93
CA LYS A 182 4.48 4.27 -29.84
C LYS A 182 4.85 4.61 -31.28
N ALA A 183 5.50 5.76 -31.50
CA ALA A 183 5.89 6.23 -32.80
C ALA A 183 6.89 5.28 -33.48
N TYR A 184 7.79 4.68 -32.69
CA TYR A 184 8.74 3.71 -33.24
C TYR A 184 8.07 2.41 -33.64
N LYS A 185 7.08 1.93 -32.84
CA LYS A 185 6.25 0.79 -33.20
C LYS A 185 5.51 1.01 -34.51
N GLU A 186 4.82 2.14 -34.67
CA GLU A 186 4.08 2.51 -35.88
C GLU A 186 5.00 2.56 -37.13
N LYS A 187 6.25 2.99 -36.93
CA LYS A 187 7.25 3.02 -38.03
C LYS A 187 7.68 1.62 -38.47
N LEU A 188 7.66 0.62 -37.60
CA LEU A 188 8.04 -0.77 -37.89
C LEU A 188 6.89 -1.60 -38.47
N GLU A 189 5.65 -1.25 -38.19
CA GLU A 189 4.47 -1.90 -38.76
C GLU A 189 4.20 -1.31 -40.14
N PRO A 190 4.46 -2.04 -41.25
CA PRO A 190 4.18 -1.52 -42.60
C PRO A 190 2.67 -1.30 -42.71
N THR A 191 2.29 -0.12 -43.22
CA THR A 191 0.92 0.20 -43.57
C THR A 191 0.39 -0.85 -44.53
N ILE A 192 -0.44 -1.76 -44.05
CA ILE A 192 -1.22 -2.63 -44.94
C ILE A 192 -2.25 -1.69 -45.58
N GLU A 193 -1.94 -1.19 -46.78
CA GLU A 193 -2.90 -0.50 -47.63
C GLU A 193 -4.10 -1.42 -47.84
N ARG A 194 -5.22 -0.99 -47.32
CA ARG A 194 -6.52 -1.62 -47.66
C ARG A 194 -6.84 -1.25 -49.08
N SER A 195 -6.57 -2.20 -49.98
CA SER A 195 -7.12 -2.21 -51.34
C SER A 195 -8.57 -2.60 -51.31
#